data_fc7d9deba1a0409b60a4c05a6f8fe605
#
_entry.id   fc7d9deba1a0409b60a4c05a6f8fe605
#
_cell.length_a   1.000
_cell.length_b   1.000
_cell.length_c   1.000
_cell.angle_alpha   90.00
_cell.angle_beta   90.00
_cell.angle_gamma   90.00
#
_symmetry.space_group_name_H-M   'P 1'
#
loop_
_entity.id
_entity.type
_entity.pdbx_description
1 polymer ?
#
loop_
_entity_poly.entity_id
_entity_poly.type
_entity_poly.pdbx_seq_one_letter_code
_entity_poly.pdbx_strand_id
1 'polypeptide(L)'
;MQVTLITTEGDIKKVNIKTFKDAKHFVSKEHYESLIEILTMSDGRLMLLDEEGKLKELPFNEEATRRAKEDNLIFPSDYIAGNVIIVDDVDEFDSLAYQD
;
A
#
# COMPACT_ATOMS: atom_id res chain seq x y z
N MET A 1 2.73 12.69 8.07
CA MET A 1 3.66 11.60 8.44
C MET A 1 4.41 11.07 7.22
N GLN A 2 5.60 10.54 7.45
CA GLN A 2 6.35 9.88 6.38
C GLN A 2 5.99 8.41 6.26
N VAL A 3 5.83 7.95 5.03
CA VAL A 3 5.61 6.54 4.71
C VAL A 3 6.54 6.14 3.57
N THR A 4 6.68 4.85 3.32
CA THR A 4 7.48 4.36 2.20
C THR A 4 6.57 4.00 1.04
N LEU A 5 6.84 4.59 -0.12
CA LEU A 5 6.13 4.29 -1.36
C LEU A 5 6.97 3.31 -2.18
N ILE A 6 6.35 2.22 -2.60
CA ILE A 6 6.98 1.25 -3.51
C ILE A 6 6.18 1.28 -4.81
N THR A 7 6.83 1.73 -5.88
CA THR A 7 6.14 1.89 -7.17
C THR A 7 6.26 0.67 -8.05
N THR A 8 5.37 0.56 -9.02
CA THR A 8 5.41 -0.52 -10.01
C THR A 8 6.63 -0.41 -10.93
N GLU A 9 7.31 0.72 -10.91
CA GLU A 9 8.53 0.93 -11.70
C GLU A 9 9.79 0.56 -10.93
N GLY A 10 9.64 0.12 -9.69
CA GLY A 10 10.76 -0.32 -8.87
C GLY A 10 11.34 0.73 -7.93
N ASP A 11 10.76 1.91 -7.89
CA ASP A 11 11.22 2.96 -6.98
C ASP A 11 10.77 2.69 -5.56
N ILE A 12 11.65 2.93 -4.60
CA ILE A 12 11.36 2.84 -3.16
C ILE A 12 11.76 4.18 -2.57
N LYS A 13 10.79 4.94 -2.08
CA LYS A 13 11.08 6.30 -1.61
C LYS A 13 10.15 6.71 -0.48
N LYS A 14 10.62 7.68 0.33
CA LYS A 14 9.79 8.26 1.37
C LYS A 14 8.91 9.34 0.78
N VAL A 15 7.63 9.33 1.19
CA VAL A 15 6.69 10.38 0.82
C VAL A 15 5.93 10.81 2.07
N ASN A 16 5.38 12.03 2.03
CA ASN A 16 4.56 12.53 3.14
C ASN A 16 3.10 12.37 2.81
N ILE A 17 2.33 11.94 3.81
CA ILE A 17 0.87 11.95 3.74
C ILE A 17 0.33 12.74 4.92
N LYS A 18 -0.73 13.51 4.71
CA LYS A 18 -1.41 14.29 5.75
C LYS A 18 -2.76 13.68 6.10
N THR A 19 -3.37 12.97 5.15
CA THR A 19 -4.69 12.36 5.32
C THR A 19 -4.69 10.98 4.72
N PHE A 20 -5.72 10.21 5.05
CA PHE A 20 -5.93 8.91 4.44
C PHE A 20 -6.15 9.02 2.93
N LYS A 21 -6.74 10.12 2.46
CA LYS A 21 -6.89 10.38 1.03
C LYS A 21 -5.56 10.45 0.31
N ASP A 22 -4.55 11.03 0.95
CA ASP A 22 -3.22 11.08 0.36
C ASP A 22 -2.69 9.67 0.10
N ALA A 23 -2.88 8.77 1.06
CA ALA A 23 -2.47 7.38 0.90
C ALA A 23 -3.19 6.71 -0.28
N LYS A 24 -4.50 6.91 -0.38
CA LYS A 24 -5.28 6.38 -1.49
C LYS A 24 -4.77 6.90 -2.84
N HIS A 25 -4.42 8.17 -2.89
CA HIS A 25 -3.94 8.79 -4.12
C HIS A 25 -2.65 8.14 -4.62
N PHE A 26 -1.75 7.76 -3.71
CA PHE A 26 -0.50 7.11 -4.09
C PHE A 26 -0.69 5.69 -4.60
N VAL A 27 -1.65 4.96 -4.06
CA VAL A 27 -1.83 3.54 -4.40
C VAL A 27 -2.87 3.30 -5.49
N SER A 28 -3.70 4.29 -5.79
CA SER A 28 -4.76 4.15 -6.79
C SER A 28 -4.95 5.43 -7.57
N LYS A 29 -5.19 5.28 -8.89
CA LYS A 29 -5.49 6.42 -9.76
C LYS A 29 -6.93 6.89 -9.58
N GLU A 30 -7.82 6.03 -9.15
CA GLU A 30 -9.24 6.31 -8.94
C GLU A 30 -9.49 6.60 -7.47
N HIS A 31 -8.79 7.55 -6.95
CA HIS A 31 -8.52 7.72 -5.53
C HIS A 31 -9.74 7.88 -4.61
N TYR A 32 -10.81 8.52 -5.04
CA TYR A 32 -11.92 8.77 -4.12
C TYR A 32 -12.92 7.62 -4.00
N GLU A 33 -12.92 6.69 -4.92
CA GLU A 33 -13.80 5.51 -4.86
C GLU A 33 -13.02 4.22 -4.60
N SER A 34 -11.71 4.34 -4.41
CA SER A 34 -10.86 3.17 -4.26
C SER A 34 -11.03 2.54 -2.89
N LEU A 35 -11.07 1.22 -2.88
CA LEU A 35 -11.02 0.44 -1.66
C LEU A 35 -9.57 0.09 -1.39
N ILE A 36 -9.13 0.40 -0.18
CA ILE A 36 -7.76 0.12 0.23
C ILE A 36 -7.74 -1.15 1.06
N GLU A 37 -6.91 -2.10 0.65
CA GLU A 37 -6.63 -3.28 1.44
C GLU A 37 -5.44 -2.99 2.33
N ILE A 38 -5.54 -3.38 3.60
CA ILE A 38 -4.47 -3.20 4.58
C ILE A 38 -4.00 -4.58 5.02
N LEU A 39 -2.74 -4.88 4.75
CA LEU A 39 -2.11 -6.13 5.18
C LEU A 39 -1.18 -5.83 6.35
N THR A 40 -1.36 -6.56 7.46
CA THR A 40 -0.50 -6.40 8.63
C THR A 40 0.73 -7.29 8.47
N MET A 41 1.90 -6.66 8.44
CA MET A 41 3.17 -7.39 8.31
C MET A 41 3.55 -8.03 9.64
N SER A 42 4.43 -9.04 9.59
CA SER A 42 4.79 -9.80 10.77
C SER A 42 5.47 -8.95 11.85
N ASP A 43 6.12 -7.86 11.46
CA ASP A 43 6.76 -6.92 12.39
C ASP A 43 5.83 -5.80 12.87
N GLY A 44 4.55 -5.84 12.50
CA GLY A 44 3.55 -4.87 12.91
C GLY A 44 3.35 -3.71 11.94
N ARG A 45 4.22 -3.53 10.95
CA ARG A 45 4.02 -2.50 9.93
C ARG A 45 2.82 -2.85 9.05
N LEU A 46 2.30 -1.87 8.35
CA LEU A 46 1.17 -2.06 7.45
C LEU A 46 1.60 -1.90 6.00
N MET A 47 1.02 -2.72 5.12
CA MET A 47 1.16 -2.56 3.69
C MET A 47 -0.21 -2.19 3.13
N LEU A 48 -0.32 -1.02 2.51
CA LEU A 48 -1.56 -0.51 1.92
C LEU A 48 -1.51 -0.66 0.42
N LEU A 49 -2.57 -1.21 -0.16
CA LEU A 49 -2.66 -1.41 -1.61
C LEU A 49 -4.10 -1.23 -2.08
N ASP A 50 -4.28 -1.08 -3.39
CA ASP A 50 -5.61 -1.03 -3.98
C ASP A 50 -6.19 -2.44 -3.99
N GLU A 51 -7.29 -2.64 -3.27
CA GLU A 51 -7.96 -3.94 -3.20
C GLU A 51 -8.37 -4.46 -4.58
N GLU A 52 -8.67 -3.56 -5.50
CA GLU A 52 -9.11 -3.87 -6.85
C GLU A 52 -8.03 -3.68 -7.91
N GLY A 53 -6.77 -3.64 -7.50
CA GLY A 53 -5.67 -3.37 -8.43
C GLY A 53 -5.62 -4.30 -9.63
N LYS A 54 -5.89 -5.60 -9.43
CA LYS A 54 -5.91 -6.56 -10.52
C LYS A 54 -7.09 -6.34 -11.46
N LEU A 55 -8.27 -6.04 -10.91
CA LEU A 55 -9.46 -5.75 -11.71
C LEU A 55 -9.28 -4.49 -12.55
N LYS A 56 -8.55 -3.52 -12.05
CA LYS A 56 -8.24 -2.28 -12.75
C LYS A 56 -7.07 -2.42 -13.71
N GLU A 57 -6.47 -3.61 -13.77
CA GLU A 57 -5.32 -3.90 -14.60
C GLU A 57 -4.14 -2.97 -14.31
N LEU A 58 -3.93 -2.65 -13.02
CA LEU A 58 -2.76 -1.88 -12.62
C LEU A 58 -1.50 -2.71 -12.86
N PRO A 59 -0.37 -2.08 -13.15
CA PRO A 59 0.86 -2.82 -13.41
C PRO A 59 1.29 -3.69 -12.24
N PHE A 60 1.93 -4.79 -12.55
CA PHE A 60 2.52 -5.69 -11.55
C PHE A 60 3.57 -4.95 -10.73
N ASN A 61 3.54 -5.13 -9.41
CA ASN A 61 4.53 -4.54 -8.51
C ASN A 61 5.43 -5.66 -7.99
N GLU A 62 6.61 -5.77 -8.60
CA GLU A 62 7.54 -6.86 -8.30
C GLU A 62 8.05 -6.82 -6.86
N GLU A 63 8.50 -5.66 -6.41
CA GLU A 63 9.08 -5.53 -5.07
C GLU A 63 8.03 -5.74 -3.98
N ALA A 64 6.84 -5.15 -4.14
CA ALA A 64 5.77 -5.35 -3.17
C ALA A 64 5.33 -6.81 -3.11
N THR A 65 5.25 -7.47 -4.27
CA THR A 65 4.90 -8.89 -4.33
C THR A 65 5.94 -9.75 -3.61
N ARG A 66 7.23 -9.46 -3.83
CA ARG A 66 8.31 -10.18 -3.16
C ARG A 66 8.21 -10.04 -1.64
N ARG A 67 8.02 -8.82 -1.16
CA ARG A 67 7.91 -8.56 0.29
C ARG A 67 6.69 -9.24 0.90
N ALA A 68 5.55 -9.19 0.19
CA ALA A 68 4.33 -9.82 0.67
C ALA A 68 4.46 -11.33 0.75
N LYS A 69 5.12 -11.96 -0.23
CA LYS A 69 5.35 -13.40 -0.22
C LYS A 69 6.31 -13.82 0.88
N GLU A 70 7.40 -13.09 1.05
CA GLU A 70 8.37 -13.37 2.10
C GLU A 70 7.74 -13.30 3.49
N ASP A 71 6.78 -12.42 3.67
CA ASP A 71 6.09 -12.22 4.94
C ASP A 71 4.78 -13.02 5.05
N ASN A 72 4.51 -13.88 4.08
CA ASN A 72 3.31 -14.72 4.03
C ASN A 72 2.00 -13.95 4.08
N LEU A 73 1.98 -12.74 3.50
CA LEU A 73 0.78 -11.91 3.45
C LEU A 73 -0.17 -12.31 2.33
N ILE A 74 0.35 -12.98 1.30
CA ILE A 74 -0.43 -13.44 0.16
C ILE A 74 -0.04 -14.88 -0.16
N PHE A 75 -0.90 -15.60 -0.89
CA PHE A 75 -0.60 -16.95 -1.33
C PHE A 75 0.58 -16.96 -2.32
N PRO A 76 1.33 -18.08 -2.38
CA PRO A 76 2.49 -18.16 -3.30
C PRO A 76 2.14 -17.91 -4.77
N SER A 77 0.90 -18.19 -5.18
CA SER A 77 0.45 -17.96 -6.55
C SER A 77 -0.11 -16.57 -6.78
N ASP A 78 -0.23 -15.76 -5.74
CA ASP A 78 -0.82 -14.43 -5.83
C ASP A 78 0.26 -13.38 -6.13
N TYR A 79 -0.19 -12.16 -6.43
CA TYR A 79 0.71 -11.04 -6.71
C TYR A 79 0.01 -9.71 -6.38
N ILE A 80 0.80 -8.65 -6.27
CA ILE A 80 0.30 -7.31 -6.01
C ILE A 80 0.41 -6.48 -7.27
N ALA A 81 -0.68 -5.78 -7.61
CA ALA A 81 -0.75 -4.85 -8.74
C ALA A 81 -0.95 -3.44 -8.22
N GLY A 82 -0.21 -2.49 -8.80
CA GLY A 82 -0.26 -1.09 -8.41
C GLY A 82 0.78 -0.72 -7.37
N ASN A 83 0.87 0.57 -7.08
CA ASN A 83 1.79 1.09 -6.07
C ASN A 83 1.31 0.68 -4.68
N VAL A 84 2.24 0.53 -3.74
CA VAL A 84 1.89 0.26 -2.34
C VAL A 84 2.59 1.24 -1.41
N ILE A 85 2.04 1.37 -0.20
CA ILE A 85 2.63 2.18 0.86
C ILE A 85 2.91 1.26 2.04
N ILE A 86 4.10 1.42 2.64
CA ILE A 86 4.46 0.76 3.89
C ILE A 86 4.40 1.80 5.00
N VAL A 87 3.61 1.51 6.03
CA VAL A 87 3.43 2.38 7.20
C VAL A 87 4.20 1.81 8.37
N ASP A 88 5.16 2.57 8.90
CA ASP A 88 5.95 2.16 10.07
C ASP A 88 5.26 2.55 11.38
N ASP A 89 4.73 3.78 11.45
CA ASP A 89 4.07 4.29 12.66
C ASP A 89 2.56 4.08 12.56
N VAL A 90 2.11 2.94 13.06
CA VAL A 90 0.70 2.53 12.97
C VAL A 90 -0.20 3.44 13.79
N ASP A 91 0.25 3.87 14.97
CA ASP A 91 -0.56 4.73 15.83
C ASP A 91 -0.82 6.09 15.18
N GLU A 92 0.21 6.68 14.57
CA GLU A 92 0.05 7.95 13.85
C GLU A 92 -0.87 7.75 12.64
N PHE A 93 -0.71 6.65 11.92
CA PHE A 93 -1.56 6.35 10.77
C PHE A 93 -3.03 6.19 11.19
N ASP A 94 -3.30 5.51 12.29
CA ASP A 94 -4.66 5.34 12.80
C ASP A 94 -5.30 6.70 13.07
N SER A 95 -4.54 7.66 13.61
CA SER A 95 -5.04 9.01 13.84
C SER A 95 -5.46 9.69 12.53
N LEU A 96 -4.70 9.48 11.45
CA LEU A 96 -5.05 10.05 10.15
C LEU A 96 -6.33 9.45 9.58
N ALA A 97 -6.56 8.18 9.80
CA ALA A 97 -7.71 7.46 9.24
C ALA A 97 -9.05 8.03 9.73
N TYR A 98 -9.05 8.68 10.89
CA TYR A 98 -10.27 9.27 11.46
C TYR A 98 -10.47 10.73 11.10
N GLN A 99 -9.59 11.32 10.31
CA GLN A 99 -9.64 12.75 9.98
C GLN A 99 -10.16 13.05 8.58
N ASP A 100 -10.45 12.05 7.82
CA ASP A 100 -10.92 12.23 6.44
C ASP A 100 -12.41 12.50 6.35
#